data_23fdb9eb50b9c57d11b90e7d4fcf633b
#
_entry.id   23fdb9eb50b9c57d11b90e7d4fcf633b
#
_cell.length_a   1.000
_cell.length_b   1.000
_cell.length_c   1.000
_cell.angle_alpha   90.00
_cell.angle_beta   90.00
_cell.angle_gamma   90.00
#
_symmetry.space_group_name_H-M   'P 1'
#
loop_
_entity.id
_entity.type
_entity.pdbx_description
1 polymer ?
#
loop_
_entity_poly.entity_id
_entity_poly.type
_entity_poly.pdbx_seq_one_letter_code
_entity_poly.pdbx_strand_id
1 'polypeptide(L)'
;MAEKHIAQINIKQILRQKAPKISGKIPGFIINYLIRTVHQDELNDILRRYHDKQGADFMKELISYFDLTLELVNENDFSKEGRYIFASNHPLGGLDGICLSAVIGNKFDGKIRYLVNDLLLYLDNLKSIFVPINKHGGQAKHAARLIEDAYASENQIITFPAGMCSRKINGKIQDLEWKKSFIQKAVEYKRDVVPVYFEGRNSNFFYRFANIRKALGIKMNFEMIYLPDEMFSSKHKTFRIYFGKPISWQTFDTSRKPAEWADYVKEIVYKLAAK
;
A
#
# COMPACT_ATOMS: atom_id res chain seq x y z
N MET A 1 -19.59 26.97 -14.87
CA MET A 1 -18.86 26.08 -13.94
C MET A 1 -18.04 25.15 -14.81
N ALA A 2 -16.70 25.15 -14.71
CA ALA A 2 -15.87 24.23 -15.48
C ALA A 2 -16.17 22.80 -15.00
N GLU A 3 -16.58 21.92 -15.90
CA GLU A 3 -16.71 20.49 -15.61
C GLU A 3 -15.37 19.99 -15.09
N LYS A 4 -15.33 19.58 -13.82
CA LYS A 4 -14.14 19.02 -13.21
C LYS A 4 -13.86 17.71 -13.93
N HIS A 5 -12.78 17.66 -14.71
CA HIS A 5 -12.39 16.49 -15.49
C HIS A 5 -12.12 15.34 -14.50
N ILE A 6 -13.07 14.40 -14.36
CA ILE A 6 -12.91 13.23 -13.49
C ILE A 6 -11.90 12.32 -14.18
N ALA A 7 -10.77 12.07 -13.51
CA ALA A 7 -9.75 11.15 -14.01
C ALA A 7 -10.37 9.76 -14.22
N GLN A 8 -10.20 9.22 -15.42
CA GLN A 8 -10.68 7.87 -15.77
C GLN A 8 -9.51 6.94 -16.01
N ILE A 9 -9.61 5.73 -15.48
CA ILE A 9 -8.67 4.65 -15.78
C ILE A 9 -9.03 4.10 -17.16
N ASN A 10 -8.07 4.13 -18.09
CA ASN A 10 -8.22 3.55 -19.43
C ASN A 10 -7.03 2.66 -19.74
N ILE A 11 -7.23 1.35 -19.64
CA ILE A 11 -6.17 0.34 -19.83
C ILE A 11 -5.56 0.42 -21.23
N LYS A 12 -6.36 0.67 -22.28
CA LYS A 12 -5.84 0.84 -23.65
C LYS A 12 -4.86 2.02 -23.73
N GLN A 13 -5.21 3.13 -23.10
CA GLN A 13 -4.37 4.33 -23.07
C GLN A 13 -3.10 4.10 -22.24
N ILE A 14 -3.22 3.46 -21.07
CA ILE A 14 -2.07 3.12 -20.21
C ILE A 14 -1.11 2.19 -20.95
N LEU A 15 -1.60 1.17 -21.65
CA LEU A 15 -0.76 0.28 -22.46
C LEU A 15 -0.04 1.03 -23.57
N ARG A 16 -0.71 1.97 -24.27
CA ARG A 16 -0.08 2.82 -25.28
C ARG A 16 1.05 3.68 -24.71
N GLN A 17 0.87 4.22 -23.53
CA GLN A 17 1.87 5.08 -22.86
C GLN A 17 3.04 4.28 -22.30
N LYS A 18 2.79 3.16 -21.62
CA LYS A 18 3.82 2.38 -20.92
C LYS A 18 4.52 1.35 -21.81
N ALA A 19 3.85 0.87 -22.86
CA ALA A 19 4.39 -0.14 -23.77
C ALA A 19 4.08 0.20 -25.25
N PRO A 20 4.50 1.36 -25.77
CA PRO A 20 4.12 1.84 -27.10
C PRO A 20 4.53 0.89 -28.23
N LYS A 21 5.67 0.19 -28.08
CA LYS A 21 6.20 -0.73 -29.11
C LYS A 21 5.35 -2.00 -29.29
N ILE A 22 4.59 -2.41 -28.27
CA ILE A 22 3.82 -3.65 -28.29
C ILE A 22 2.31 -3.43 -28.20
N SER A 23 1.85 -2.28 -27.73
CA SER A 23 0.42 -2.00 -27.48
C SER A 23 -0.46 -2.19 -28.72
N GLY A 24 0.02 -1.81 -29.90
CA GLY A 24 -0.68 -2.01 -31.17
C GLY A 24 -0.72 -3.46 -31.68
N LYS A 25 0.09 -4.36 -31.08
CA LYS A 25 0.19 -5.77 -31.45
C LYS A 25 -0.57 -6.70 -30.50
N ILE A 26 -1.10 -6.15 -29.38
CA ILE A 26 -1.84 -6.96 -28.40
C ILE A 26 -3.23 -7.27 -28.96
N PRO A 27 -3.60 -8.54 -29.08
CA PRO A 27 -4.94 -8.92 -29.53
C PRO A 27 -6.05 -8.33 -28.67
N GLY A 28 -7.17 -7.95 -29.30
CA GLY A 28 -8.29 -7.30 -28.59
C GLY A 28 -8.85 -8.12 -27.43
N PHE A 29 -8.88 -9.45 -27.55
CA PHE A 29 -9.35 -10.33 -26.48
C PHE A 29 -8.47 -10.28 -25.23
N ILE A 30 -7.14 -10.11 -25.38
CA ILE A 30 -6.21 -9.93 -24.26
C ILE A 30 -6.47 -8.58 -23.58
N ILE A 31 -6.69 -7.53 -24.36
CA ILE A 31 -7.01 -6.20 -23.80
C ILE A 31 -8.34 -6.26 -23.02
N ASN A 32 -9.35 -6.90 -23.58
CA ASN A 32 -10.65 -7.07 -22.92
C ASN A 32 -10.53 -7.94 -21.65
N TYR A 33 -9.66 -8.94 -21.66
CA TYR A 33 -9.34 -9.71 -20.47
C TYR A 33 -8.70 -8.84 -19.38
N LEU A 34 -7.69 -8.01 -19.74
CA LEU A 34 -7.05 -7.09 -18.80
C LEU A 34 -8.05 -6.08 -18.22
N ILE A 35 -8.91 -5.48 -19.05
CA ILE A 35 -9.95 -4.55 -18.62
C ILE A 35 -10.84 -5.17 -17.54
N ARG A 36 -11.27 -6.41 -17.74
CA ARG A 36 -12.08 -7.15 -16.77
C ARG A 36 -11.32 -7.50 -15.50
N THR A 37 -10.09 -8.01 -15.64
CA THR A 37 -9.24 -8.41 -14.50
C THR A 37 -8.90 -7.24 -13.60
N VAL A 38 -8.70 -6.04 -14.16
CA VAL A 38 -8.45 -4.84 -13.34
C VAL A 38 -9.72 -4.12 -12.90
N HIS A 39 -10.91 -4.64 -13.26
CA HIS A 39 -12.20 -4.04 -12.92
C HIS A 39 -12.30 -2.56 -13.33
N GLN A 40 -11.87 -2.26 -14.58
CA GLN A 40 -11.78 -0.88 -15.07
C GLN A 40 -13.09 -0.11 -14.89
N ASP A 41 -14.22 -0.72 -15.24
CA ASP A 41 -15.52 -0.05 -15.23
C ASP A 41 -15.98 0.23 -13.80
N GLU A 42 -15.78 -0.71 -12.88
CA GLU A 42 -16.10 -0.57 -11.47
C GLU A 42 -15.18 0.46 -10.79
N LEU A 43 -13.88 0.46 -11.12
CA LEU A 43 -12.96 1.50 -10.63
C LEU A 43 -13.37 2.89 -11.13
N ASN A 44 -13.77 3.01 -12.39
CA ASN A 44 -14.26 4.28 -12.93
C ASN A 44 -15.61 4.70 -12.30
N ASP A 45 -16.47 3.75 -11.94
CA ASP A 45 -17.69 4.03 -11.18
C ASP A 45 -17.37 4.58 -9.78
N ILE A 46 -16.41 3.96 -9.08
CA ILE A 46 -15.91 4.45 -7.79
C ILE A 46 -15.40 5.89 -7.92
N LEU A 47 -14.52 6.17 -8.89
CA LEU A 47 -13.94 7.49 -9.10
C LEU A 47 -15.02 8.55 -9.42
N ARG A 48 -16.05 8.18 -10.17
CA ARG A 48 -17.18 9.06 -10.47
C ARG A 48 -18.06 9.30 -9.25
N ARG A 49 -18.38 8.24 -8.51
CA ARG A 49 -19.27 8.28 -7.34
C ARG A 49 -18.69 9.11 -6.19
N TYR A 50 -17.39 8.98 -5.96
CA TYR A 50 -16.68 9.64 -4.87
C TYR A 50 -15.70 10.71 -5.33
N HIS A 51 -16.00 11.37 -6.46
CA HIS A 51 -15.12 12.39 -7.06
C HIS A 51 -14.84 13.60 -6.17
N ASP A 52 -15.73 13.89 -5.21
CA ASP A 52 -15.63 14.96 -4.23
C ASP A 52 -14.80 14.58 -2.99
N LYS A 53 -14.56 13.30 -2.77
CA LYS A 53 -13.80 12.78 -1.61
C LYS A 53 -12.31 12.76 -1.90
N GLN A 54 -11.51 13.09 -0.89
CA GLN A 54 -10.05 13.16 -1.01
C GLN A 54 -9.35 12.45 0.15
N GLY A 55 -8.16 11.91 -0.10
CA GLY A 55 -7.28 11.36 0.93
C GLY A 55 -7.94 10.29 1.79
N ALA A 56 -7.90 10.47 3.11
CA ALA A 56 -8.45 9.51 4.06
C ALA A 56 -9.97 9.35 3.95
N ASP A 57 -10.70 10.42 3.59
CA ASP A 57 -12.15 10.34 3.40
C ASP A 57 -12.51 9.48 2.19
N PHE A 58 -11.77 9.60 1.10
CA PHE A 58 -11.94 8.69 -0.03
C PHE A 58 -11.69 7.23 0.37
N MET A 59 -10.65 6.97 1.18
CA MET A 59 -10.37 5.62 1.68
C MET A 59 -11.49 5.07 2.57
N LYS A 60 -12.15 5.91 3.38
CA LYS A 60 -13.34 5.52 4.18
C LYS A 60 -14.52 5.13 3.29
N GLU A 61 -14.77 5.88 2.22
CA GLU A 61 -15.82 5.54 1.26
C GLU A 61 -15.55 4.19 0.58
N LEU A 62 -14.29 3.84 0.33
CA LEU A 62 -13.93 2.52 -0.21
C LEU A 62 -14.24 1.39 0.79
N ILE A 63 -14.02 1.58 2.10
CA ILE A 63 -14.43 0.61 3.12
C ILE A 63 -15.93 0.34 3.03
N SER A 64 -16.73 1.40 2.92
CA SER A 64 -18.20 1.30 2.77
C SER A 64 -18.60 0.67 1.43
N TYR A 65 -17.95 1.05 0.33
CA TYR A 65 -18.22 0.49 -1.01
C TYR A 65 -17.97 -1.02 -1.09
N PHE A 66 -16.92 -1.49 -0.44
CA PHE A 66 -16.59 -2.92 -0.38
C PHE A 66 -17.32 -3.65 0.74
N ASP A 67 -18.10 -2.94 1.57
CA ASP A 67 -18.80 -3.47 2.74
C ASP A 67 -17.85 -4.29 3.64
N LEU A 68 -16.73 -3.63 4.03
CA LEU A 68 -15.71 -4.26 4.87
C LEU A 68 -15.96 -3.98 6.33
N THR A 69 -15.80 -5.02 7.16
CA THR A 69 -15.73 -4.89 8.61
C THR A 69 -14.28 -4.89 9.05
N LEU A 70 -13.86 -3.89 9.82
CA LEU A 70 -12.50 -3.80 10.37
C LEU A 70 -12.54 -3.99 11.88
N GLU A 71 -11.90 -5.04 12.37
CA GLU A 71 -11.69 -5.31 13.80
C GLU A 71 -10.32 -4.77 14.21
N LEU A 72 -10.28 -3.77 15.08
CA LEU A 72 -9.06 -3.11 15.52
C LEU A 72 -8.64 -3.64 16.88
N VAL A 73 -7.41 -4.09 17.01
CA VAL A 73 -6.83 -4.61 18.25
C VAL A 73 -5.73 -3.68 18.72
N ASN A 74 -5.82 -3.22 19.96
CA ASN A 74 -4.85 -2.32 20.61
C ASN A 74 -4.70 -0.94 19.93
N GLU A 75 -5.73 -0.44 19.26
CA GLU A 75 -5.70 0.86 18.58
C GLU A 75 -5.52 2.06 19.52
N ASN A 76 -5.67 1.85 20.83
CA ASN A 76 -5.53 2.87 21.87
C ASN A 76 -4.14 2.87 22.53
N ASP A 77 -3.24 1.97 22.15
CA ASP A 77 -1.89 1.85 22.72
C ASP A 77 -0.96 2.99 22.30
N PHE A 78 -1.41 3.93 21.45
CA PHE A 78 -0.65 5.09 21.02
C PHE A 78 -1.48 6.37 21.02
N SER A 79 -0.85 7.48 21.44
CA SER A 79 -1.49 8.80 21.57
C SER A 79 -1.77 9.43 20.20
N LYS A 80 -2.78 10.32 20.13
CA LYS A 80 -3.03 11.17 18.98
C LYS A 80 -1.98 12.28 18.79
N GLU A 81 -1.20 12.60 19.81
CA GLU A 81 -0.22 13.67 19.81
C GLU A 81 1.15 13.25 19.29
N GLY A 82 1.37 11.93 19.14
CA GLY A 82 2.63 11.38 18.65
C GLY A 82 2.81 11.54 17.14
N ARG A 83 4.06 11.56 16.69
CA ARG A 83 4.44 11.45 15.27
C ARG A 83 5.00 10.06 15.00
N TYR A 84 4.28 9.29 14.22
CA TYR A 84 4.57 7.87 14.04
C TYR A 84 4.91 7.50 12.60
N ILE A 85 5.61 6.36 12.48
CA ILE A 85 5.72 5.57 11.27
C ILE A 85 4.98 4.26 11.55
N PHE A 86 3.84 4.06 10.90
CA PHE A 86 3.10 2.80 10.93
C PHE A 86 3.72 1.85 9.93
N ALA A 87 4.46 0.86 10.43
CA ALA A 87 5.16 -0.14 9.63
C ALA A 87 4.36 -1.45 9.62
N SER A 88 3.77 -1.80 8.49
CA SER A 88 2.88 -2.96 8.36
C SER A 88 3.42 -4.02 7.42
N ASN A 89 3.04 -5.30 7.67
CA ASN A 89 3.06 -6.32 6.63
C ASN A 89 2.08 -5.96 5.51
N HIS A 90 2.24 -6.56 4.34
CA HIS A 90 1.50 -6.18 3.13
C HIS A 90 0.81 -7.39 2.46
N PRO A 91 -0.17 -8.05 3.13
CA PRO A 91 -0.72 -9.31 2.64
C PRO A 91 -1.55 -9.17 1.37
N LEU A 92 -2.27 -8.05 1.18
CA LEU A 92 -3.25 -7.88 0.12
C LEU A 92 -2.76 -7.02 -1.05
N GLY A 93 -1.70 -6.24 -0.87
CA GLY A 93 -1.06 -5.46 -1.94
C GLY A 93 -1.82 -4.20 -2.38
N GLY A 94 -2.90 -3.84 -1.75
CA GLY A 94 -3.69 -2.65 -2.06
C GLY A 94 -4.78 -2.40 -1.02
N LEU A 95 -5.63 -3.37 -0.77
CA LEU A 95 -6.76 -3.25 0.16
C LEU A 95 -6.31 -3.00 1.61
N ASP A 96 -5.20 -3.59 2.04
CA ASP A 96 -4.58 -3.32 3.34
C ASP A 96 -4.13 -1.85 3.47
N GLY A 97 -3.59 -1.25 2.41
CA GLY A 97 -3.28 0.17 2.36
C GLY A 97 -4.52 1.06 2.47
N ILE A 98 -5.61 0.68 1.81
CA ILE A 98 -6.91 1.36 1.89
C ILE A 98 -7.42 1.32 3.34
N CYS A 99 -7.46 0.12 3.94
CA CYS A 99 -7.93 -0.06 5.31
C CYS A 99 -7.09 0.73 6.32
N LEU A 100 -5.76 0.63 6.26
CA LEU A 100 -4.89 1.37 7.16
C LEU A 100 -5.01 2.88 6.98
N SER A 101 -5.13 3.37 5.75
CA SER A 101 -5.32 4.80 5.48
C SER A 101 -6.65 5.31 6.01
N ALA A 102 -7.73 4.52 5.93
CA ALA A 102 -9.02 4.88 6.49
C ALA A 102 -8.97 4.94 8.03
N VAL A 103 -8.40 3.91 8.68
CA VAL A 103 -8.33 3.81 10.15
C VAL A 103 -7.42 4.87 10.74
N ILE A 104 -6.17 4.95 10.27
CA ILE A 104 -5.18 5.90 10.79
C ILE A 104 -5.59 7.33 10.42
N GLY A 105 -6.09 7.54 9.20
CA GLY A 105 -6.62 8.84 8.79
C GLY A 105 -7.80 9.31 9.66
N ASN A 106 -8.70 8.42 10.04
CA ASN A 106 -9.78 8.75 10.95
C ASN A 106 -9.28 9.15 12.35
N LYS A 107 -8.28 8.42 12.88
CA LYS A 107 -7.71 8.72 14.20
C LYS A 107 -6.92 10.03 14.22
N PHE A 108 -6.27 10.42 13.13
CA PHE A 108 -5.40 11.60 13.04
C PHE A 108 -5.95 12.70 12.12
N ASP A 109 -7.26 12.83 12.01
CA ASP A 109 -7.95 13.92 11.30
C ASP A 109 -7.46 14.12 9.85
N GLY A 110 -7.24 13.01 9.14
CA GLY A 110 -6.77 12.99 7.76
C GLY A 110 -5.26 13.26 7.59
N LYS A 111 -4.53 13.54 8.67
CA LYS A 111 -3.09 13.86 8.64
C LYS A 111 -2.25 12.60 8.45
N ILE A 112 -2.27 12.05 7.26
CA ILE A 112 -1.49 10.86 6.88
C ILE A 112 -0.70 11.11 5.61
N ARG A 113 0.41 10.38 5.45
CA ARG A 113 1.14 10.21 4.20
C ARG A 113 1.41 8.73 3.98
N TYR A 114 1.14 8.26 2.79
CA TYR A 114 1.30 6.86 2.42
C TYR A 114 2.34 6.74 1.29
N LEU A 115 3.40 5.99 1.57
CA LEU A 115 4.49 5.78 0.60
C LEU A 115 4.07 4.73 -0.43
N VAL A 116 3.93 5.13 -1.69
CA VAL A 116 3.37 4.29 -2.76
C VAL A 116 4.24 4.23 -4.01
N ASN A 117 4.03 3.19 -4.82
CA ASN A 117 4.58 3.11 -6.16
C ASN A 117 3.82 4.04 -7.12
N ASP A 118 4.48 4.48 -8.19
CA ASP A 118 4.00 5.47 -9.17
C ASP A 118 2.65 5.18 -9.81
N LEU A 119 2.28 3.91 -9.98
CA LEU A 119 1.02 3.53 -10.63
C LEU A 119 -0.23 4.08 -9.92
N LEU A 120 -0.14 4.28 -8.60
CA LEU A 120 -1.26 4.78 -7.81
C LEU A 120 -1.38 6.30 -7.83
N LEU A 121 -0.39 7.02 -8.36
CA LEU A 121 -0.39 8.49 -8.46
C LEU A 121 -1.38 9.03 -9.50
N TYR A 122 -1.94 8.18 -10.35
CA TYR A 122 -2.97 8.58 -11.33
C TYR A 122 -4.35 8.78 -10.70
N LEU A 123 -4.52 8.43 -9.42
CA LEU A 123 -5.76 8.60 -8.68
C LEU A 123 -5.79 9.98 -8.02
N ASP A 124 -6.43 10.96 -8.65
CA ASP A 124 -6.49 12.35 -8.17
C ASP A 124 -7.01 12.45 -6.73
N ASN A 125 -7.96 11.62 -6.36
CA ASN A 125 -8.51 11.53 -5.00
C ASN A 125 -7.46 11.22 -3.92
N LEU A 126 -6.32 10.64 -4.28
CA LEU A 126 -5.29 10.18 -3.34
C LEU A 126 -4.01 10.99 -3.37
N LYS A 127 -3.90 11.97 -4.27
CA LYS A 127 -2.70 12.84 -4.41
C LYS A 127 -2.32 13.54 -3.10
N SER A 128 -3.31 13.88 -2.27
CA SER A 128 -3.08 14.58 -1.01
C SER A 128 -2.39 13.73 0.05
N ILE A 129 -2.50 12.40 -0.02
CA ILE A 129 -1.91 11.48 0.96
C ILE A 129 -0.79 10.61 0.39
N PHE A 130 -0.70 10.45 -0.93
CA PHE A 130 0.29 9.59 -1.56
C PHE A 130 1.63 10.31 -1.76
N VAL A 131 2.70 9.61 -1.42
CA VAL A 131 4.09 10.05 -1.63
C VAL A 131 4.78 9.02 -2.52
N PRO A 132 5.25 9.41 -3.72
CA PRO A 132 5.86 8.49 -4.67
C PRO A 132 7.22 7.99 -4.19
N ILE A 133 7.45 6.67 -4.31
CA ILE A 133 8.76 6.05 -4.08
C ILE A 133 9.41 5.77 -5.44
N ASN A 134 9.80 6.81 -6.17
CA ASN A 134 10.49 6.65 -7.46
C ASN A 134 12.00 6.57 -7.28
N LYS A 135 12.61 5.52 -7.84
CA LYS A 135 14.06 5.30 -7.79
C LYS A 135 14.77 5.62 -9.11
N HIS A 136 14.05 5.93 -10.19
CA HIS A 136 14.63 6.02 -11.54
C HIS A 136 14.19 7.26 -12.29
N GLY A 137 15.16 7.88 -13.01
CA GLY A 137 14.92 8.99 -13.93
C GLY A 137 15.01 10.38 -13.33
N GLY A 138 14.73 11.41 -14.15
CA GLY A 138 14.85 12.83 -13.78
C GLY A 138 13.94 13.28 -12.63
N GLN A 139 12.90 12.52 -12.30
CA GLN A 139 11.99 12.79 -11.19
C GLN A 139 12.48 12.25 -9.84
N ALA A 140 13.61 11.52 -9.79
CA ALA A 140 14.11 10.91 -8.56
C ALA A 140 14.42 11.94 -7.46
N LYS A 141 14.98 13.11 -7.83
CA LYS A 141 15.26 14.21 -6.87
C LYS A 141 13.96 14.80 -6.32
N HIS A 142 12.95 14.97 -7.15
CA HIS A 142 11.65 15.48 -6.71
C HIS A 142 10.95 14.50 -5.77
N ALA A 143 10.94 13.20 -6.11
CA ALA A 143 10.39 12.16 -5.25
C ALA A 143 11.13 12.07 -3.91
N ALA A 144 12.47 12.17 -3.90
CA ALA A 144 13.24 12.21 -2.68
C ALA A 144 12.82 13.39 -1.78
N ARG A 145 12.66 14.60 -2.36
CA ARG A 145 12.20 15.75 -1.61
C ARG A 145 10.81 15.57 -1.02
N LEU A 146 9.86 15.03 -1.78
CA LEU A 146 8.51 14.74 -1.28
C LEU A 146 8.53 13.75 -0.10
N ILE A 147 9.44 12.77 -0.13
CA ILE A 147 9.64 11.83 0.97
C ILE A 147 10.18 12.57 2.19
N GLU A 148 11.23 13.41 2.04
CA GLU A 148 11.79 14.22 3.14
C GLU A 148 10.72 15.14 3.74
N ASP A 149 9.97 15.87 2.91
CA ASP A 149 8.89 16.76 3.34
C ASP A 149 7.80 15.98 4.11
N ALA A 150 7.46 14.75 3.67
CA ALA A 150 6.49 13.91 4.36
C ALA A 150 6.97 13.52 5.76
N TYR A 151 8.23 13.07 5.89
CA TYR A 151 8.80 12.70 7.19
C TYR A 151 9.03 13.89 8.11
N ALA A 152 9.32 15.07 7.58
CA ALA A 152 9.48 16.32 8.35
C ALA A 152 8.13 16.88 8.84
N SER A 153 7.01 16.54 8.19
CA SER A 153 5.69 17.09 8.50
C SER A 153 5.07 16.51 9.78
N GLU A 154 3.93 17.04 10.20
CA GLU A 154 3.14 16.50 11.31
C GLU A 154 2.21 15.33 10.90
N ASN A 155 2.29 14.88 9.63
CA ASN A 155 1.49 13.77 9.18
C ASN A 155 2.04 12.44 9.71
N GLN A 156 1.16 11.49 9.94
CA GLN A 156 1.53 10.10 10.21
C GLN A 156 2.00 9.43 8.92
N ILE A 157 3.03 8.60 9.02
CA ILE A 157 3.59 7.90 7.85
C ILE A 157 3.11 6.45 7.84
N ILE A 158 2.46 6.02 6.77
CA ILE A 158 2.09 4.62 6.54
C ILE A 158 3.09 4.04 5.54
N THR A 159 3.71 2.93 5.90
CA THR A 159 4.67 2.26 5.03
C THR A 159 4.55 0.75 5.10
N PHE A 160 4.81 0.11 3.96
CA PHE A 160 4.97 -1.34 3.83
C PHE A 160 6.43 -1.61 3.46
N PRO A 161 7.30 -1.89 4.47
CA PRO A 161 8.75 -1.92 4.24
C PRO A 161 9.22 -3.01 3.27
N ALA A 162 8.43 -4.07 3.06
CA ALA A 162 8.69 -5.08 2.04
C ALA A 162 8.65 -4.51 0.61
N GLY A 163 7.89 -3.42 0.40
CA GLY A 163 7.72 -2.74 -0.90
C GLY A 163 6.94 -3.54 -1.95
N MET A 164 6.46 -4.71 -1.59
CA MET A 164 5.60 -5.59 -2.41
C MET A 164 4.71 -6.41 -1.48
N CYS A 165 3.54 -6.84 -1.99
CA CYS A 165 2.65 -7.69 -1.21
C CYS A 165 3.30 -9.03 -0.85
N SER A 166 2.84 -9.63 0.26
CA SER A 166 3.34 -10.90 0.80
C SER A 166 3.34 -12.02 -0.24
N ARG A 167 4.22 -12.97 -0.06
CA ARG A 167 4.40 -14.15 -0.91
C ARG A 167 4.23 -15.44 -0.11
N LYS A 168 3.84 -16.52 -0.80
CA LYS A 168 3.84 -17.86 -0.19
C LYS A 168 5.22 -18.49 -0.35
N ILE A 169 5.99 -18.53 0.74
CA ILE A 169 7.36 -19.05 0.81
C ILE A 169 7.37 -20.21 1.81
N ASN A 170 7.81 -21.39 1.39
CA ASN A 170 7.86 -22.60 2.23
C ASN A 170 6.51 -22.87 2.94
N GLY A 171 5.40 -22.73 2.21
CA GLY A 171 4.05 -22.97 2.73
C GLY A 171 3.44 -21.82 3.55
N LYS A 172 4.23 -20.86 4.01
CA LYS A 172 3.79 -19.71 4.80
C LYS A 172 3.63 -18.46 3.96
N ILE A 173 2.57 -17.66 4.25
CA ILE A 173 2.37 -16.35 3.65
C ILE A 173 3.11 -15.34 4.51
N GLN A 174 4.06 -14.66 3.90
CA GLN A 174 4.92 -13.69 4.60
C GLN A 174 5.49 -12.66 3.62
N ASP A 175 5.88 -11.53 4.15
CA ASP A 175 6.58 -10.51 3.41
C ASP A 175 7.98 -10.95 2.99
N LEU A 176 8.44 -10.37 1.90
CA LEU A 176 9.86 -10.38 1.55
C LEU A 176 10.68 -9.66 2.62
N GLU A 177 11.99 -9.54 2.40
CA GLU A 177 12.88 -8.75 3.24
C GLU A 177 12.37 -7.30 3.41
N TRP A 178 12.35 -6.81 4.64
CA TRP A 178 11.99 -5.43 4.93
C TRP A 178 13.16 -4.49 4.69
N LYS A 179 12.90 -3.40 4.00
CA LYS A 179 13.91 -2.39 3.70
C LYS A 179 14.17 -1.53 4.93
N LYS A 180 15.45 -1.25 5.19
CA LYS A 180 15.92 -0.47 6.34
C LYS A 180 15.56 1.03 6.32
N SER A 181 15.04 1.55 5.22
CA SER A 181 14.84 2.99 5.02
C SER A 181 13.92 3.61 6.06
N PHE A 182 12.85 2.91 6.49
CA PHE A 182 11.94 3.44 7.51
C PHE A 182 12.60 3.57 8.89
N ILE A 183 13.54 2.68 9.25
CA ILE A 183 14.34 2.79 10.48
C ILE A 183 15.25 4.02 10.42
N GLN A 184 15.94 4.23 9.30
CA GLN A 184 16.81 5.39 9.12
C GLN A 184 16.01 6.70 9.25
N LYS A 185 14.81 6.74 8.64
CA LYS A 185 13.90 7.89 8.73
C LYS A 185 13.27 8.05 10.12
N ALA A 186 13.02 6.97 10.85
CA ALA A 186 12.58 7.04 12.25
C ALA A 186 13.58 7.79 13.12
N VAL A 187 14.87 7.45 13.02
CA VAL A 187 15.95 8.10 13.76
C VAL A 187 16.16 9.56 13.31
N GLU A 188 16.24 9.78 11.99
CA GLU A 188 16.50 11.09 11.39
C GLU A 188 15.43 12.14 11.77
N TYR A 189 14.14 11.72 11.73
CA TYR A 189 13.00 12.62 11.99
C TYR A 189 12.38 12.46 13.37
N LYS A 190 13.04 11.69 14.27
CA LYS A 190 12.58 11.43 15.65
C LYS A 190 11.13 10.98 15.71
N ARG A 191 10.79 9.95 14.94
CA ARG A 191 9.46 9.35 14.87
C ARG A 191 9.46 7.95 15.45
N ASP A 192 8.56 7.69 16.38
CA ASP A 192 8.38 6.34 16.90
C ASP A 192 7.75 5.43 15.84
N VAL A 193 8.08 4.15 15.88
CA VAL A 193 7.56 3.16 14.95
C VAL A 193 6.44 2.36 15.62
N VAL A 194 5.24 2.41 15.05
CA VAL A 194 4.12 1.56 15.45
C VAL A 194 4.13 0.31 14.56
N PRO A 195 4.44 -0.88 15.10
CA PRO A 195 4.33 -2.12 14.36
C PRO A 195 2.85 -2.44 14.11
N VAL A 196 2.49 -2.77 12.87
CA VAL A 196 1.11 -3.13 12.52
C VAL A 196 1.08 -4.48 11.83
N TYR A 197 0.22 -5.38 12.30
CA TYR A 197 -0.06 -6.63 11.59
C TYR A 197 -1.46 -6.57 11.00
N PHE A 198 -1.54 -6.70 9.69
CA PHE A 198 -2.79 -6.82 8.94
C PHE A 198 -3.06 -8.31 8.69
N GLU A 199 -4.17 -8.84 9.24
CA GLU A 199 -4.58 -10.22 9.02
C GLU A 199 -5.32 -10.32 7.69
N GLY A 200 -4.70 -11.00 6.72
CA GLY A 200 -5.29 -11.15 5.39
C GLY A 200 -4.44 -12.03 4.47
N ARG A 201 -5.04 -12.45 3.39
CA ARG A 201 -4.36 -13.20 2.34
C ARG A 201 -5.06 -13.07 1.01
N ASN A 202 -4.31 -13.10 -0.07
CA ASN A 202 -4.82 -13.23 -1.42
C ASN A 202 -5.23 -14.69 -1.73
N SER A 203 -5.83 -14.93 -2.87
CA SER A 203 -6.26 -16.25 -3.29
C SER A 203 -5.08 -17.24 -3.47
N ASN A 204 -5.39 -18.51 -3.42
CA ASN A 204 -4.39 -19.53 -3.76
C ASN A 204 -3.91 -19.41 -5.22
N PHE A 205 -4.77 -18.92 -6.13
CA PHE A 205 -4.40 -18.65 -7.51
C PHE A 205 -3.28 -17.61 -7.57
N PHE A 206 -3.42 -16.46 -6.89
CA PHE A 206 -2.41 -15.41 -6.85
C PHE A 206 -1.03 -15.95 -6.45
N TYR A 207 -0.96 -16.70 -5.34
CA TYR A 207 0.31 -17.24 -4.87
C TYR A 207 0.88 -18.35 -5.77
N ARG A 208 0.02 -19.21 -6.32
CA ARG A 208 0.46 -20.27 -7.26
C ARG A 208 1.03 -19.65 -8.53
N PHE A 209 0.35 -18.64 -9.09
CA PHE A 209 0.80 -17.95 -10.28
C PHE A 209 2.14 -17.24 -10.03
N ALA A 210 2.29 -16.53 -8.91
CA ALA A 210 3.56 -15.91 -8.52
C ALA A 210 4.72 -16.93 -8.41
N ASN A 211 4.44 -18.11 -7.81
CA ASN A 211 5.46 -19.15 -7.65
C ASN A 211 5.83 -19.82 -8.99
N ILE A 212 4.87 -20.12 -9.86
CA ILE A 212 5.11 -20.67 -11.21
C ILE A 212 5.94 -19.68 -12.03
N ARG A 213 5.53 -18.40 -12.05
CA ARG A 213 6.27 -17.34 -12.72
C ARG A 213 7.74 -17.28 -12.26
N LYS A 214 7.95 -17.34 -10.93
CA LYS A 214 9.30 -17.33 -10.35
C LYS A 214 10.11 -18.56 -10.74
N ALA A 215 9.49 -19.75 -10.73
CA ALA A 215 10.14 -21.00 -11.15
C ALA A 215 10.56 -20.98 -12.64
N LEU A 216 9.78 -20.28 -13.49
CA LEU A 216 10.10 -20.06 -14.91
C LEU A 216 11.15 -18.95 -15.13
N GLY A 217 11.69 -18.33 -14.08
CA GLY A 217 12.70 -17.26 -14.19
C GLY A 217 12.15 -15.93 -14.72
N ILE A 218 10.82 -15.76 -14.81
CA ILE A 218 10.22 -14.53 -15.32
C ILE A 218 10.33 -13.43 -14.26
N LYS A 219 11.07 -12.36 -14.56
CA LYS A 219 11.35 -11.26 -13.61
C LYS A 219 10.16 -10.33 -13.38
N MET A 220 9.30 -10.12 -14.40
CA MET A 220 8.15 -9.23 -14.31
C MET A 220 7.05 -9.87 -13.43
N ASN A 221 6.51 -9.12 -12.47
CA ASN A 221 5.51 -9.59 -11.51
C ASN A 221 4.10 -9.53 -12.11
N PHE A 222 3.80 -10.37 -13.10
CA PHE A 222 2.51 -10.38 -13.80
C PHE A 222 1.33 -10.65 -12.87
N GLU A 223 1.53 -11.38 -11.77
CA GLU A 223 0.51 -11.64 -10.76
C GLU A 223 -0.07 -10.36 -10.15
N MET A 224 0.69 -9.25 -10.16
CA MET A 224 0.22 -7.96 -9.64
C MET A 224 -0.98 -7.39 -10.40
N ILE A 225 -1.19 -7.83 -11.66
CA ILE A 225 -2.35 -7.43 -12.48
C ILE A 225 -3.66 -7.93 -11.85
N TYR A 226 -3.59 -9.00 -11.05
CA TYR A 226 -4.77 -9.58 -10.38
C TYR A 226 -5.09 -8.93 -9.02
N LEU A 227 -4.28 -7.98 -8.53
CA LEU A 227 -4.56 -7.33 -7.24
C LEU A 227 -5.91 -6.58 -7.22
N PRO A 228 -6.36 -5.91 -8.28
CA PRO A 228 -7.72 -5.37 -8.31
C PRO A 228 -8.79 -6.46 -8.19
N ASP A 229 -8.64 -7.58 -8.89
CA ASP A 229 -9.56 -8.71 -8.80
C ASP A 229 -9.61 -9.32 -7.38
N GLU A 230 -8.45 -9.48 -6.73
CA GLU A 230 -8.35 -9.87 -5.30
C GLU A 230 -9.06 -8.88 -4.38
N MET A 231 -8.94 -7.58 -4.66
CA MET A 231 -9.62 -6.51 -3.91
C MET A 231 -11.15 -6.60 -4.08
N PHE A 232 -11.65 -6.72 -5.31
CA PHE A 232 -13.08 -6.85 -5.57
C PHE A 232 -13.66 -8.15 -5.02
N SER A 233 -12.89 -9.24 -5.03
CA SER A 233 -13.23 -10.52 -4.42
C SER A 233 -13.23 -10.50 -2.89
N SER A 234 -12.82 -9.38 -2.30
CA SER A 234 -12.78 -9.19 -0.85
C SER A 234 -13.98 -8.42 -0.30
N LYS A 235 -15.01 -8.14 -1.12
CA LYS A 235 -16.28 -7.57 -0.64
C LYS A 235 -16.88 -8.39 0.48
N HIS A 236 -17.52 -7.71 1.43
CA HIS A 236 -18.22 -8.29 2.59
C HIS A 236 -17.32 -9.07 3.57
N LYS A 237 -15.99 -8.87 3.48
CA LYS A 237 -15.06 -9.55 4.39
C LYS A 237 -14.79 -8.73 5.65
N THR A 238 -14.47 -9.47 6.72
CA THR A 238 -13.93 -8.90 7.95
C THR A 238 -12.41 -9.04 7.92
N PHE A 239 -11.71 -7.95 8.26
CA PHE A 239 -10.26 -7.92 8.44
C PHE A 239 -9.92 -7.48 9.84
N ARG A 240 -8.92 -8.12 10.44
CA ARG A 240 -8.40 -7.76 11.74
C ARG A 240 -7.06 -7.05 11.60
N ILE A 241 -6.89 -5.95 12.33
CA ILE A 241 -5.70 -5.10 12.30
C ILE A 241 -5.19 -5.01 13.75
N TYR A 242 -3.98 -5.48 13.97
CA TYR A 242 -3.32 -5.44 15.27
C TYR A 242 -2.29 -4.32 15.29
N PHE A 243 -2.41 -3.44 16.26
CA PHE A 243 -1.42 -2.40 16.52
C PHE A 243 -0.52 -2.82 17.68
N GLY A 244 0.79 -2.70 17.50
CA GLY A 244 1.75 -2.89 18.57
C GLY A 244 2.02 -1.59 19.31
N LYS A 245 2.62 -1.67 20.48
CA LYS A 245 3.08 -0.50 21.22
C LYS A 245 4.14 0.25 20.39
N PRO A 246 4.15 1.60 20.39
CA PRO A 246 5.18 2.37 19.73
C PRO A 246 6.58 1.99 20.22
N ILE A 247 7.48 1.76 19.30
CA ILE A 247 8.90 1.56 19.55
C ILE A 247 9.55 2.94 19.42
N SER A 248 10.13 3.44 20.50
CA SER A 248 10.81 4.75 20.47
C SER A 248 11.91 4.76 19.41
N TRP A 249 12.03 5.85 18.66
CA TRP A 249 13.09 6.05 17.69
C TRP A 249 14.49 5.92 18.32
N GLN A 250 14.64 6.23 19.62
CA GLN A 250 15.89 6.10 20.39
C GLN A 250 16.32 4.65 20.57
N THR A 251 15.39 3.67 20.43
CA THR A 251 15.71 2.26 20.46
C THR A 251 16.61 1.83 19.30
N PHE A 252 16.51 2.52 18.17
CA PHE A 252 17.26 2.20 16.94
C PHE A 252 18.66 2.81 16.96
N ASP A 253 19.46 2.39 17.89
CA ASP A 253 20.84 2.85 18.13
C ASP A 253 21.88 2.11 17.27
N THR A 254 23.16 2.31 17.59
CA THR A 254 24.30 1.71 16.88
C THR A 254 24.60 0.26 17.28
N SER A 255 23.85 -0.32 18.24
CA SER A 255 24.03 -1.74 18.67
C SER A 255 23.70 -2.74 17.58
N ARG A 256 22.88 -2.33 16.61
CA ARG A 256 22.51 -3.13 15.43
C ARG A 256 22.58 -2.29 14.16
N LYS A 257 22.81 -2.95 13.02
CA LYS A 257 22.68 -2.32 11.72
C LYS A 257 21.21 -1.98 11.43
N PRO A 258 20.91 -0.92 10.64
CA PRO A 258 19.53 -0.57 10.31
C PRO A 258 18.71 -1.70 9.66
N ALA A 259 19.35 -2.64 8.95
CA ALA A 259 18.67 -3.82 8.41
C ALA A 259 18.23 -4.80 9.51
N GLU A 260 19.08 -5.03 10.49
CA GLU A 260 18.78 -5.89 11.63
C GLU A 260 17.66 -5.30 12.50
N TRP A 261 17.60 -3.98 12.62
CA TRP A 261 16.47 -3.29 13.25
C TRP A 261 15.18 -3.43 12.44
N ALA A 262 15.23 -3.42 11.12
CA ALA A 262 14.07 -3.66 10.27
C ALA A 262 13.54 -5.10 10.44
N ASP A 263 14.43 -6.09 10.54
CA ASP A 263 14.06 -7.47 10.82
C ASP A 263 13.46 -7.61 12.23
N TYR A 264 14.01 -6.94 13.23
CA TYR A 264 13.45 -6.90 14.58
C TYR A 264 12.02 -6.38 14.61
N VAL A 265 11.75 -5.25 13.93
CA VAL A 265 10.39 -4.71 13.83
C VAL A 265 9.47 -5.67 13.09
N LYS A 266 9.95 -6.28 12.00
CA LYS A 266 9.20 -7.32 11.26
C LYS A 266 8.81 -8.49 12.17
N GLU A 267 9.73 -9.00 12.99
CA GLU A 267 9.43 -10.06 13.94
C GLU A 267 8.34 -9.66 14.94
N ILE A 268 8.40 -8.42 15.47
CA ILE A 268 7.36 -7.90 16.36
C ILE A 268 6.01 -7.90 15.65
N VAL A 269 5.94 -7.39 14.40
CA VAL A 269 4.71 -7.37 13.61
C VAL A 269 4.10 -8.78 13.50
N TYR A 270 4.88 -9.77 13.12
CA TYR A 270 4.36 -11.14 12.96
C TYR A 270 4.01 -11.83 14.28
N LYS A 271 4.54 -11.37 15.43
CA LYS A 271 4.18 -11.86 16.77
C LYS A 271 2.86 -11.25 17.28
N LEU A 272 2.35 -10.13 16.70
CA LEU A 272 1.11 -9.52 17.15
C LEU A 272 -0.11 -10.42 16.95
N ALA A 273 -0.15 -11.24 15.90
CA ALA A 273 -1.23 -12.16 15.61
C ALA A 273 -1.11 -13.51 16.37
N ALA A 274 0.00 -13.76 17.02
CA ALA A 274 0.24 -15.03 17.74
C ALA A 274 -0.29 -15.00 19.19
N LYS A 275 -0.87 -13.89 19.60
CA LYS A 275 -1.54 -13.70 20.89
C LYS A 275 -3.04 -13.75 20.71
#